data_4d6b510e4b71ecafb4d8dd5b5ebac389
#
_entry.id   4d6b510e4b71ecafb4d8dd5b5ebac389
#
_cell.length_a   1.000
_cell.length_b   1.000
_cell.length_c   1.000
_cell.angle_alpha   90.00
_cell.angle_beta   90.00
_cell.angle_gamma   90.00
#
_symmetry.space_group_name_H-M   'P 1'
#
loop_
_entity.id
_entity.type
_entity.pdbx_description
1 polymer ?
#
loop_
_entity_poly.entity_id
_entity_poly.type
_entity_poly.pdbx_seq_one_letter_code
_entity_poly.pdbx_strand_id
1 'polypeptide(L)'
;MEFGALLKKTLKENSVPVTRLSSDIGCTRVSLYSVFNGEKKLSEDTFKFILNTYDFSPLQASELKRLFYLENIGESQKELLFVLKDELETTGKIRPFLSLPLKEIAVCNEETTIVGSAEYYSAIAAFLENEALCKNNVIYTNYSFFDIQADNMLYDFAINNKGNDVLIKHTVRMGGDIDIKERLHNVFSSVKFAKLGHITNASTGGKKNFTFATYFIGAKTVIQYDNENECGFLTGEKAIVDAFRLAAMKNEKKKTVLTGFCESVLDLKEILTPLQKNMVSFLDFRFPANIFTTKKILSETVKDNVPYRDFVIEEFWNHLKKVQSSTPHGLFSQLGLQRFARDGIASDASPEFLHPISTENRIVLFKKYKESVVKNNYCLKIMNSDAVRVTEHFAIEIYKDGFSVLFCSEVNSKENFIGGCYIIYHDAELSKLFTDFEEYIVLSDGTLSKKYAELLIDDLIGQCESVINNG
;
A
#
# COMPACT_ATOMS: atom_id res chain seq x y z
N MET A 1 21.97 -10.97 19.05
CA MET A 1 23.41 -11.31 18.76
C MET A 1 23.78 -10.48 17.56
N GLU A 2 24.93 -9.81 17.56
CA GLU A 2 25.41 -9.01 16.43
C GLU A 2 25.98 -9.90 15.33
N PHE A 3 25.97 -9.45 14.09
CA PHE A 3 26.44 -10.20 12.92
C PHE A 3 27.87 -10.75 13.11
N GLY A 4 28.80 -9.90 13.54
CA GLY A 4 30.21 -10.28 13.72
C GLY A 4 30.37 -11.43 14.75
N ALA A 5 29.64 -11.36 15.85
CA ALA A 5 29.66 -12.41 16.88
C ALA A 5 29.05 -13.73 16.38
N LEU A 6 27.95 -13.66 15.61
CA LEU A 6 27.35 -14.85 14.99
C LEU A 6 28.30 -15.44 13.94
N LEU A 7 28.88 -14.63 13.06
CA LEU A 7 29.81 -15.09 12.03
C LEU A 7 30.98 -15.85 12.67
N LYS A 8 31.59 -15.30 13.73
CA LYS A 8 32.66 -15.96 14.48
C LYS A 8 32.24 -17.30 15.05
N LYS A 9 31.05 -17.36 15.66
CA LYS A 9 30.48 -18.61 16.22
C LYS A 9 30.26 -19.66 15.13
N THR A 10 29.61 -19.27 14.03
CA THR A 10 29.28 -20.15 12.92
C THR A 10 30.54 -20.70 12.22
N LEU A 11 31.56 -19.87 12.02
CA LEU A 11 32.87 -20.33 11.50
C LEU A 11 33.51 -21.38 12.40
N LYS A 12 33.46 -21.17 13.74
CA LYS A 12 33.98 -22.12 14.70
C LYS A 12 33.21 -23.46 14.68
N GLU A 13 31.89 -23.41 14.60
CA GLU A 13 31.02 -24.59 14.53
C GLU A 13 31.29 -25.43 13.28
N ASN A 14 31.61 -24.76 12.15
CA ASN A 14 31.95 -25.42 10.88
C ASN A 14 33.46 -25.68 10.71
N SER A 15 34.24 -25.59 11.80
CA SER A 15 35.68 -25.86 11.78
C SER A 15 36.49 -25.03 10.78
N VAL A 16 36.06 -23.79 10.52
CA VAL A 16 36.77 -22.84 9.65
C VAL A 16 37.72 -21.98 10.49
N PRO A 17 39.06 -22.19 10.39
CA PRO A 17 40.00 -21.35 11.12
C PRO A 17 40.00 -19.91 10.62
N VAL A 18 40.13 -18.95 11.54
CA VAL A 18 40.24 -17.51 11.19
C VAL A 18 41.41 -17.25 10.25
N THR A 19 42.50 -18.01 10.36
CA THR A 19 43.67 -17.94 9.46
C THR A 19 43.31 -18.30 8.02
N ARG A 20 42.51 -19.34 7.82
CA ARG A 20 42.04 -19.74 6.49
C ARG A 20 41.12 -18.68 5.91
N LEU A 21 40.09 -18.24 6.69
CA LEU A 21 39.20 -17.19 6.24
C LEU A 21 39.97 -15.93 5.84
N SER A 22 40.93 -15.47 6.67
CA SER A 22 41.72 -14.26 6.39
C SER A 22 42.51 -14.38 5.08
N SER A 23 43.05 -15.55 4.81
CA SER A 23 43.75 -15.85 3.55
C SER A 23 42.80 -15.84 2.35
N ASP A 24 41.64 -16.50 2.48
CA ASP A 24 40.68 -16.70 1.39
C ASP A 24 40.03 -15.38 0.95
N ILE A 25 39.79 -14.44 1.86
CA ILE A 25 39.22 -13.10 1.57
C ILE A 25 40.29 -11.99 1.43
N GLY A 26 41.56 -12.32 1.51
CA GLY A 26 42.65 -11.38 1.31
C GLY A 26 42.74 -10.27 2.38
N CYS A 27 42.31 -10.53 3.63
CA CYS A 27 42.36 -9.54 4.71
C CYS A 27 43.25 -9.99 5.88
N THR A 28 43.66 -9.05 6.75
CA THR A 28 44.43 -9.39 7.96
C THR A 28 43.52 -9.99 9.04
N ARG A 29 44.09 -10.83 9.91
CA ARG A 29 43.39 -11.36 11.07
C ARG A 29 42.86 -10.26 11.98
N VAL A 30 43.62 -9.16 12.15
CA VAL A 30 43.20 -8.01 12.95
C VAL A 30 41.93 -7.39 12.36
N SER A 31 41.86 -7.21 11.04
CA SER A 31 40.65 -6.71 10.38
C SER A 31 39.45 -7.63 10.56
N LEU A 32 39.65 -8.97 10.55
CA LEU A 32 38.57 -9.91 10.86
C LEU A 32 38.09 -9.84 12.31
N TYR A 33 39.00 -9.71 13.26
CA TYR A 33 38.62 -9.53 14.66
C TYR A 33 37.84 -8.24 14.88
N SER A 34 38.19 -7.14 14.19
CA SER A 34 37.38 -5.91 14.20
C SER A 34 35.98 -6.13 13.65
N VAL A 35 35.82 -6.98 12.62
CA VAL A 35 34.47 -7.38 12.12
C VAL A 35 33.73 -8.21 13.17
N PHE A 36 34.40 -9.19 13.79
CA PHE A 36 33.80 -10.02 14.82
C PHE A 36 33.34 -9.25 16.06
N ASN A 37 34.01 -8.16 16.36
CA ASN A 37 33.69 -7.28 17.50
C ASN A 37 32.68 -6.15 17.12
N GLY A 38 32.23 -6.09 15.84
CA GLY A 38 31.31 -5.04 15.38
C GLY A 38 31.97 -3.67 15.12
N GLU A 39 33.31 -3.58 15.22
CA GLU A 39 34.07 -2.34 15.02
C GLU A 39 34.20 -1.98 13.53
N LYS A 40 34.08 -2.97 12.64
CA LYS A 40 34.20 -2.81 11.20
C LYS A 40 33.12 -3.64 10.48
N LYS A 41 32.51 -3.03 9.48
CA LYS A 41 31.55 -3.74 8.62
C LYS A 41 32.25 -4.57 7.57
N LEU A 42 31.66 -5.70 7.22
CA LEU A 42 32.09 -6.55 6.12
C LEU A 42 31.46 -6.00 4.81
N SER A 43 32.18 -6.08 3.69
CA SER A 43 31.57 -5.74 2.39
C SER A 43 30.61 -6.83 1.93
N GLU A 44 29.62 -6.45 1.14
CA GLU A 44 28.63 -7.39 0.58
C GLU A 44 29.29 -8.47 -0.28
N ASP A 45 30.27 -8.11 -1.10
CA ASP A 45 31.01 -9.05 -1.97
C ASP A 45 31.79 -10.08 -1.13
N THR A 46 32.45 -9.60 -0.05
CA THR A 46 33.16 -10.49 0.86
C THR A 46 32.19 -11.42 1.60
N PHE A 47 31.03 -10.92 2.00
CA PHE A 47 30.01 -11.72 2.64
C PHE A 47 29.42 -12.78 1.71
N LYS A 48 29.10 -12.41 0.46
CA LYS A 48 28.67 -13.36 -0.58
C LYS A 48 29.71 -14.43 -0.85
N PHE A 49 31.00 -14.04 -0.92
CA PHE A 49 32.09 -14.98 -1.07
C PHE A 49 32.13 -15.99 0.10
N ILE A 50 32.02 -15.53 1.33
CA ILE A 50 32.01 -16.40 2.55
C ILE A 50 30.86 -17.40 2.48
N LEU A 51 29.64 -16.95 2.13
CA LEU A 51 28.47 -17.82 2.04
C LEU A 51 28.58 -18.88 0.94
N ASN A 52 29.30 -18.57 -0.16
CA ASN A 52 29.47 -19.48 -1.28
C ASN A 52 30.67 -20.44 -1.11
N THR A 53 31.64 -20.07 -0.27
CA THR A 53 32.89 -20.83 -0.10
C THR A 53 32.80 -21.85 1.04
N TYR A 54 32.02 -21.55 2.07
CA TYR A 54 31.90 -22.39 3.26
C TYR A 54 30.54 -23.07 3.36
N ASP A 55 30.55 -24.33 3.77
CA ASP A 55 29.36 -25.19 3.85
C ASP A 55 28.57 -24.92 5.15
N PHE A 56 27.85 -23.79 5.17
CA PHE A 56 26.96 -23.49 6.28
C PHE A 56 25.63 -24.22 6.13
N SER A 57 25.04 -24.64 7.23
CA SER A 57 23.68 -25.16 7.19
C SER A 57 22.71 -24.08 6.66
N PRO A 58 21.59 -24.45 6.02
CA PRO A 58 20.61 -23.48 5.55
C PRO A 58 20.13 -22.49 6.62
N LEU A 59 20.02 -22.96 7.88
CA LEU A 59 19.64 -22.12 9.02
C LEU A 59 20.74 -21.11 9.35
N GLN A 60 21.99 -21.56 9.44
CA GLN A 60 23.14 -20.68 9.70
C GLN A 60 23.29 -19.62 8.62
N ALA A 61 23.20 -20.02 7.36
CA ALA A 61 23.30 -19.09 6.23
C ALA A 61 22.17 -18.05 6.24
N SER A 62 20.94 -18.45 6.55
CA SER A 62 19.78 -17.55 6.68
C SER A 62 19.97 -16.56 7.81
N GLU A 63 20.41 -17.00 8.98
CA GLU A 63 20.61 -16.11 10.13
C GLU A 63 21.79 -15.13 9.91
N LEU A 64 22.87 -15.60 9.29
CA LEU A 64 23.98 -14.70 8.87
C LEU A 64 23.53 -13.65 7.87
N LYS A 65 22.76 -14.02 6.85
CA LYS A 65 22.18 -13.07 5.89
C LYS A 65 21.31 -12.02 6.56
N ARG A 66 20.44 -12.46 7.47
CA ARG A 66 19.56 -11.58 8.24
C ARG A 66 20.36 -10.53 9.02
N LEU A 67 21.31 -10.95 9.84
CA LEU A 67 22.08 -10.01 10.68
C LEU A 67 22.99 -9.13 9.84
N PHE A 68 23.59 -9.66 8.75
CA PHE A 68 24.38 -8.88 7.82
C PHE A 68 23.56 -7.74 7.20
N TYR A 69 22.34 -8.04 6.72
CA TYR A 69 21.44 -7.05 6.14
C TYR A 69 21.08 -5.98 7.19
N LEU A 70 20.63 -6.39 8.38
CA LEU A 70 20.20 -5.45 9.44
C LEU A 70 21.35 -4.53 9.92
N GLU A 71 22.59 -5.02 9.91
CA GLU A 71 23.76 -4.22 10.31
C GLU A 71 24.23 -3.29 9.20
N ASN A 72 24.05 -3.67 7.94
CA ASN A 72 24.55 -2.92 6.79
C ASN A 72 23.53 -1.98 6.16
N ILE A 73 22.24 -2.12 6.48
CA ILE A 73 21.24 -1.14 6.05
C ILE A 73 21.60 0.25 6.61
N GLY A 74 21.62 1.25 5.74
CA GLY A 74 21.93 2.61 6.15
C GLY A 74 20.83 3.21 7.05
N GLU A 75 21.20 4.15 7.93
CA GLU A 75 20.23 4.80 8.83
C GLU A 75 19.09 5.48 8.05
N SER A 76 19.40 6.15 6.94
CA SER A 76 18.39 6.75 6.06
C SER A 76 17.41 5.71 5.49
N GLN A 77 17.91 4.54 5.09
CA GLN A 77 17.06 3.45 4.59
C GLN A 77 16.20 2.86 5.70
N LYS A 78 16.74 2.67 6.90
CA LYS A 78 15.95 2.22 8.07
C LYS A 78 14.83 3.20 8.37
N GLU A 79 15.13 4.51 8.37
CA GLU A 79 14.12 5.54 8.59
C GLU A 79 12.97 5.45 7.56
N LEU A 80 13.30 5.25 6.28
CA LEU A 80 12.29 5.08 5.24
C LEU A 80 11.43 3.81 5.45
N LEU A 81 12.03 2.70 5.88
CA LEU A 81 11.29 1.47 6.19
C LEU A 81 10.36 1.65 7.40
N PHE A 82 10.77 2.42 8.41
CA PHE A 82 9.89 2.74 9.53
C PHE A 82 8.76 3.68 9.14
N VAL A 83 9.02 4.68 8.29
CA VAL A 83 7.98 5.55 7.73
C VAL A 83 6.97 4.73 6.93
N LEU A 84 7.45 3.83 6.07
CA LEU A 84 6.56 2.93 5.32
C LEU A 84 5.72 2.06 6.25
N LYS A 85 6.31 1.48 7.31
CA LYS A 85 5.58 0.70 8.29
C LYS A 85 4.48 1.53 8.97
N ASP A 86 4.78 2.75 9.39
CA ASP A 86 3.82 3.67 10.01
C ASP A 86 2.68 4.01 9.06
N GLU A 87 2.97 4.34 7.81
CA GLU A 87 1.95 4.59 6.78
C GLU A 87 1.04 3.37 6.57
N LEU A 88 1.60 2.15 6.50
CA LEU A 88 0.84 0.91 6.41
C LEU A 88 -0.08 0.71 7.61
N GLU A 89 0.40 0.93 8.83
CA GLU A 89 -0.35 0.73 10.07
C GLU A 89 -1.40 1.82 10.33
N THR A 90 -1.24 2.99 9.71
CA THR A 90 -2.14 4.14 9.86
C THR A 90 -3.05 4.37 8.66
N THR A 91 -2.90 3.58 7.60
CA THR A 91 -3.71 3.70 6.37
C THR A 91 -5.21 3.71 6.67
N GLY A 92 -5.91 4.69 6.11
CA GLY A 92 -7.36 4.83 6.27
C GLY A 92 -7.81 5.34 7.65
N LYS A 93 -6.91 5.55 8.60
CA LYS A 93 -7.26 6.10 9.93
C LYS A 93 -7.24 7.63 9.91
N ILE A 94 -8.16 8.22 10.67
CA ILE A 94 -8.12 9.65 10.97
C ILE A 94 -6.94 9.90 11.91
N ARG A 95 -6.03 10.80 11.54
CA ARG A 95 -4.91 11.18 12.38
C ARG A 95 -5.39 12.12 13.49
N PRO A 96 -5.10 11.84 14.77
CA PRO A 96 -5.43 12.75 15.84
C PRO A 96 -4.61 14.04 15.69
N PHE A 97 -5.25 15.19 15.91
CA PHE A 97 -4.60 16.50 15.84
C PHE A 97 -5.22 17.46 16.84
N LEU A 98 -4.48 18.49 17.20
CA LEU A 98 -4.99 19.59 17.99
C LEU A 98 -5.55 20.64 17.03
N SER A 99 -6.87 20.71 16.90
CA SER A 99 -7.52 21.67 16.00
C SER A 99 -7.34 23.09 16.48
N LEU A 100 -7.06 24.00 15.55
CA LEU A 100 -7.14 25.42 15.81
C LEU A 100 -8.61 25.86 15.93
N PRO A 101 -8.94 26.84 16.80
CA PRO A 101 -10.30 27.33 16.91
C PRO A 101 -10.73 28.02 15.63
N LEU A 102 -11.95 27.70 15.18
CA LEU A 102 -12.54 28.28 13.99
C LEU A 102 -13.28 29.57 14.36
N LYS A 103 -13.18 30.60 13.49
CA LYS A 103 -13.97 31.82 13.55
C LYS A 103 -15.08 31.75 12.50
N GLU A 104 -16.19 32.37 12.73
CA GLU A 104 -17.24 32.50 11.74
C GLU A 104 -16.78 33.48 10.66
N ILE A 105 -16.75 33.03 9.40
CA ILE A 105 -16.43 33.84 8.21
C ILE A 105 -17.58 33.73 7.24
N ALA A 106 -18.14 34.87 6.86
CA ALA A 106 -19.19 34.92 5.85
C ALA A 106 -18.58 34.86 4.42
N VAL A 107 -19.12 33.97 3.60
CA VAL A 107 -18.81 33.95 2.17
C VAL A 107 -19.66 35.06 1.48
N CYS A 108 -19.00 36.02 0.88
CA CYS A 108 -19.64 37.12 0.15
C CYS A 108 -19.14 37.22 -1.30
N ASN A 109 -19.77 38.06 -2.09
CA ASN A 109 -19.35 38.33 -3.46
C ASN A 109 -18.06 39.18 -3.57
N GLU A 110 -17.63 39.76 -2.46
CA GLU A 110 -16.37 40.48 -2.36
C GLU A 110 -15.28 39.54 -1.86
N GLU A 111 -14.04 39.88 -2.14
CA GLU A 111 -12.89 39.12 -1.63
C GLU A 111 -12.73 39.36 -0.13
N THR A 112 -12.71 38.28 0.65
CA THR A 112 -12.35 38.31 2.06
C THR A 112 -10.89 37.90 2.19
N THR A 113 -10.03 38.79 2.68
CA THR A 113 -8.61 38.51 2.93
C THR A 113 -8.48 37.50 4.06
N ILE A 114 -7.57 36.53 3.89
CA ILE A 114 -7.22 35.51 4.88
C ILE A 114 -5.80 35.78 5.33
N VAL A 115 -5.56 35.87 6.65
CA VAL A 115 -4.22 36.07 7.22
C VAL A 115 -4.00 35.08 8.36
N GLY A 116 -2.97 34.24 8.20
CA GLY A 116 -2.59 33.24 9.17
C GLY A 116 -3.46 31.98 9.14
N SER A 117 -2.96 30.94 9.79
CA SER A 117 -3.54 29.58 9.74
C SER A 117 -4.96 29.51 10.34
N ALA A 118 -5.25 30.24 11.40
CA ALA A 118 -6.58 30.23 12.04
C ALA A 118 -7.70 30.75 11.11
N GLU A 119 -7.43 31.80 10.36
CA GLU A 119 -8.39 32.33 9.37
C GLU A 119 -8.46 31.42 8.13
N TYR A 120 -7.36 30.79 7.73
CA TYR A 120 -7.33 29.80 6.67
C TYR A 120 -8.28 28.62 6.97
N TYR A 121 -8.19 27.99 8.14
CA TYR A 121 -9.10 26.89 8.48
C TYR A 121 -10.56 27.36 8.66
N SER A 122 -10.75 28.60 9.14
CA SER A 122 -12.08 29.20 9.22
C SER A 122 -12.68 29.43 7.82
N ALA A 123 -11.85 29.83 6.85
CA ALA A 123 -12.26 29.97 5.46
C ALA A 123 -12.58 28.61 4.82
N ILE A 124 -11.80 27.54 5.14
CA ILE A 124 -12.14 26.18 4.69
C ILE A 124 -13.50 25.75 5.25
N ALA A 125 -13.79 25.98 6.52
CA ALA A 125 -15.09 25.66 7.11
C ALA A 125 -16.23 26.37 6.37
N ALA A 126 -16.13 27.69 6.20
CA ALA A 126 -17.11 28.50 5.47
C ALA A 126 -17.29 28.05 4.01
N PHE A 127 -16.19 27.69 3.34
CA PHE A 127 -16.21 27.11 2.00
C PHE A 127 -17.02 25.81 1.97
N LEU A 128 -16.70 24.86 2.86
CA LEU A 128 -17.35 23.56 2.90
C LEU A 128 -18.84 23.65 3.25
N GLU A 129 -19.22 24.53 4.18
CA GLU A 129 -20.64 24.81 4.51
C GLU A 129 -21.40 25.36 3.29
N ASN A 130 -20.80 26.27 2.54
CA ASN A 130 -21.42 26.84 1.36
C ASN A 130 -21.55 25.83 0.21
N GLU A 131 -20.53 24.97 0.03
CA GLU A 131 -20.51 23.93 -1.00
C GLU A 131 -21.39 22.72 -0.67
N ALA A 132 -21.68 22.45 0.62
CA ALA A 132 -22.63 21.42 1.06
C ALA A 132 -24.06 21.65 0.54
N LEU A 133 -24.42 22.90 0.23
CA LEU A 133 -25.70 23.27 -0.34
C LEU A 133 -25.82 23.02 -1.85
N CYS A 134 -24.74 22.59 -2.49
CA CYS A 134 -24.68 22.37 -3.93
C CYS A 134 -24.80 20.88 -4.27
N LYS A 135 -25.79 20.52 -5.10
CA LYS A 135 -25.91 19.15 -5.64
C LYS A 135 -25.04 18.99 -6.88
N ASN A 136 -24.57 17.76 -7.14
CA ASN A 136 -23.74 17.40 -8.29
C ASN A 136 -22.52 18.31 -8.42
N ASN A 137 -21.85 18.59 -7.32
CA ASN A 137 -20.73 19.52 -7.26
C ASN A 137 -19.40 18.81 -7.42
N VAL A 138 -18.45 19.49 -8.06
CA VAL A 138 -17.05 19.06 -8.12
C VAL A 138 -16.18 20.08 -7.41
N ILE A 139 -15.52 19.63 -6.34
CA ILE A 139 -14.53 20.43 -5.60
C ILE A 139 -13.14 20.05 -6.11
N TYR A 140 -12.38 21.03 -6.57
CA TYR A 140 -10.97 20.86 -6.95
C TYR A 140 -10.08 21.40 -5.83
N THR A 141 -9.06 20.66 -5.44
CA THR A 141 -8.13 21.09 -4.39
C THR A 141 -6.73 20.51 -4.60
N ASN A 142 -5.74 21.12 -3.95
CA ASN A 142 -4.33 20.69 -3.97
C ASN A 142 -3.63 20.88 -2.61
N TYR A 143 -4.38 20.96 -1.51
CA TYR A 143 -3.75 21.07 -0.20
C TYR A 143 -2.81 19.88 0.08
N SER A 144 -1.83 20.08 0.90
CA SER A 144 -0.92 19.01 1.31
C SER A 144 -1.61 18.06 2.28
N PHE A 145 -1.50 16.75 2.10
CA PHE A 145 -1.96 15.77 3.09
C PHE A 145 -1.24 15.86 4.44
N PHE A 146 -0.13 16.59 4.53
CA PHE A 146 0.48 16.95 5.81
C PHE A 146 -0.30 18.03 6.56
N ASP A 147 -1.19 18.76 5.90
CA ASP A 147 -2.15 19.65 6.56
C ASP A 147 -3.30 18.82 7.14
N ILE A 148 -3.03 18.22 8.30
CA ILE A 148 -3.93 17.25 8.96
C ILE A 148 -5.29 17.88 9.27
N GLN A 149 -5.36 19.19 9.59
CA GLN A 149 -6.62 19.86 9.89
C GLN A 149 -7.47 20.02 8.64
N ALA A 150 -6.91 20.55 7.54
CA ALA A 150 -7.62 20.64 6.26
C ALA A 150 -8.06 19.27 5.75
N ASP A 151 -7.17 18.27 5.90
CA ASP A 151 -7.41 16.89 5.49
C ASP A 151 -8.59 16.25 6.25
N ASN A 152 -8.66 16.41 7.57
CA ASN A 152 -9.79 15.90 8.37
C ASN A 152 -11.08 16.67 8.09
N MET A 153 -11.03 18.00 7.94
CA MET A 153 -12.22 18.81 7.60
C MET A 153 -12.82 18.36 6.27
N LEU A 154 -11.98 18.12 5.27
CA LEU A 154 -12.45 17.68 3.95
C LEU A 154 -12.97 16.23 3.98
N TYR A 155 -12.34 15.36 4.77
CA TYR A 155 -12.76 13.98 4.94
C TYR A 155 -14.12 13.90 5.66
N ASP A 156 -14.33 14.65 6.74
CA ASP A 156 -15.62 14.74 7.45
C ASP A 156 -16.70 15.29 6.53
N PHE A 157 -16.38 16.30 5.74
CA PHE A 157 -17.29 16.85 4.73
C PHE A 157 -17.68 15.77 3.72
N ALA A 158 -16.72 15.00 3.19
CA ALA A 158 -16.95 13.95 2.20
C ALA A 158 -17.89 12.86 2.75
N ILE A 159 -17.69 12.42 3.99
CA ILE A 159 -18.55 11.43 4.66
C ILE A 159 -19.96 11.97 4.82
N ASN A 160 -20.12 13.20 5.34
CA ASN A 160 -21.42 13.78 5.66
C ASN A 160 -22.23 14.13 4.40
N ASN A 161 -21.59 14.32 3.26
CA ASN A 161 -22.21 14.70 1.99
C ASN A 161 -22.23 13.57 0.94
N LYS A 162 -22.02 12.33 1.33
CA LYS A 162 -22.01 11.16 0.43
C LYS A 162 -23.31 11.00 -0.39
N GLY A 163 -24.44 11.50 0.11
CA GLY A 163 -25.73 11.51 -0.60
C GLY A 163 -26.00 12.69 -1.53
N ASN A 164 -25.11 13.69 -1.59
CA ASN A 164 -25.30 14.92 -2.36
C ASN A 164 -24.57 14.92 -3.72
N ASP A 165 -24.01 13.77 -4.14
CA ASP A 165 -23.21 13.63 -5.38
C ASP A 165 -22.07 14.67 -5.48
N VAL A 166 -21.40 14.95 -4.37
CA VAL A 166 -20.23 15.82 -4.36
C VAL A 166 -18.99 15.00 -4.66
N LEU A 167 -18.30 15.35 -5.74
CA LEU A 167 -17.04 14.72 -6.14
C LEU A 167 -15.85 15.62 -5.76
N ILE A 168 -14.94 15.11 -4.93
CA ILE A 168 -13.69 15.79 -4.63
C ILE A 168 -12.60 15.30 -5.60
N LYS A 169 -11.93 16.24 -6.24
CA LYS A 169 -10.78 16.01 -7.13
C LYS A 169 -9.53 16.64 -6.51
N HIS A 170 -8.77 15.83 -5.82
CA HIS A 170 -7.56 16.25 -5.18
C HIS A 170 -6.34 16.09 -6.11
N THR A 171 -5.43 17.05 -6.08
CA THR A 171 -4.17 16.98 -6.85
C THR A 171 -2.99 16.91 -5.91
N VAL A 172 -2.21 15.85 -6.02
CA VAL A 172 -0.98 15.65 -5.24
C VAL A 172 0.27 15.71 -6.12
N ARG A 173 1.40 16.02 -5.51
CA ARG A 173 2.71 16.04 -6.18
C ARG A 173 3.36 14.66 -6.08
N MET A 174 3.79 14.12 -7.22
CA MET A 174 4.40 12.77 -7.31
C MET A 174 5.70 12.78 -8.16
N GLY A 175 6.26 13.93 -8.46
CA GLY A 175 7.51 14.04 -9.24
C GLY A 175 8.75 13.61 -8.44
N GLY A 176 9.83 13.21 -9.14
CA GLY A 176 11.10 12.84 -8.50
C GLY A 176 11.85 14.00 -7.82
N ASP A 177 11.36 15.24 -7.97
CA ASP A 177 11.81 16.42 -7.22
C ASP A 177 11.18 16.54 -5.82
N ILE A 178 10.25 15.64 -5.49
CA ILE A 178 9.56 15.56 -4.22
C ILE A 178 10.20 14.48 -3.35
N ASP A 179 10.32 14.75 -2.06
CA ASP A 179 10.85 13.80 -1.10
C ASP A 179 10.06 12.48 -1.15
N ILE A 180 10.77 11.35 -1.09
CA ILE A 180 10.15 10.02 -1.16
C ILE A 180 9.14 9.78 -0.03
N LYS A 181 9.35 10.38 1.16
CA LYS A 181 8.41 10.30 2.29
C LYS A 181 7.11 11.04 1.96
N GLU A 182 7.19 12.21 1.31
CA GLU A 182 6.01 12.95 0.87
C GLU A 182 5.24 12.17 -0.19
N ARG A 183 5.92 11.59 -1.17
CA ARG A 183 5.27 10.74 -2.20
C ARG A 183 4.57 9.53 -1.59
N LEU A 184 5.25 8.85 -0.64
CA LEU A 184 4.70 7.72 0.09
C LEU A 184 3.45 8.14 0.88
N HIS A 185 3.53 9.24 1.61
CA HIS A 185 2.42 9.79 2.36
C HIS A 185 1.23 10.14 1.45
N ASN A 186 1.48 10.74 0.29
CA ASN A 186 0.45 11.07 -0.70
C ASN A 186 -0.27 9.81 -1.22
N VAL A 187 0.46 8.71 -1.46
CA VAL A 187 -0.13 7.44 -1.88
C VAL A 187 -1.07 6.90 -0.80
N PHE A 188 -0.61 6.76 0.44
CA PHE A 188 -1.42 6.17 1.51
C PHE A 188 -2.58 7.08 1.96
N SER A 189 -2.39 8.39 2.00
CA SER A 189 -3.46 9.33 2.33
C SER A 189 -4.57 9.37 1.27
N SER A 190 -4.23 9.12 0.01
CA SER A 190 -5.21 9.03 -1.07
C SER A 190 -6.21 7.89 -0.89
N VAL A 191 -5.84 6.81 -0.17
CA VAL A 191 -6.69 5.63 0.05
C VAL A 191 -8.02 5.99 0.71
N LYS A 192 -8.00 6.83 1.73
CA LYS A 192 -9.21 7.19 2.48
C LYS A 192 -10.23 7.94 1.63
N PHE A 193 -9.76 8.82 0.74
CA PHE A 193 -10.64 9.54 -0.19
C PHE A 193 -11.10 8.66 -1.35
N ALA A 194 -10.23 7.77 -1.84
CA ALA A 194 -10.61 6.80 -2.87
C ALA A 194 -11.75 5.89 -2.41
N LYS A 195 -11.75 5.46 -1.14
CA LYS A 195 -12.85 4.67 -0.53
C LYS A 195 -14.20 5.38 -0.53
N LEU A 196 -14.21 6.69 -0.61
CA LEU A 196 -15.42 7.51 -0.70
C LEU A 196 -15.81 7.85 -2.16
N GLY A 197 -15.13 7.26 -3.14
CA GLY A 197 -15.38 7.51 -4.56
C GLY A 197 -14.77 8.81 -5.10
N HIS A 198 -13.84 9.43 -4.35
CA HIS A 198 -13.14 10.64 -4.76
C HIS A 198 -11.89 10.33 -5.60
N ILE A 199 -11.49 11.28 -6.44
CA ILE A 199 -10.39 11.11 -7.38
C ILE A 199 -9.16 11.87 -6.87
N THR A 200 -8.02 11.17 -6.78
CA THR A 200 -6.72 11.82 -6.61
C THR A 200 -5.96 11.79 -7.92
N ASN A 201 -5.47 12.96 -8.33
CA ASN A 201 -4.67 13.14 -9.54
C ASN A 201 -3.21 13.37 -9.15
N ALA A 202 -2.29 12.65 -9.79
CA ALA A 202 -0.86 12.88 -9.67
C ALA A 202 -0.41 13.99 -10.63
N SER A 203 0.38 14.93 -10.12
CA SER A 203 1.13 15.87 -10.93
C SER A 203 2.62 15.57 -10.84
N THR A 204 3.23 15.26 -11.97
CA THR A 204 4.68 15.02 -12.11
C THR A 204 5.44 16.24 -12.61
N GLY A 205 4.75 17.35 -12.85
CA GLY A 205 5.37 18.61 -13.29
C GLY A 205 6.21 19.22 -12.17
N GLY A 206 7.43 19.65 -12.51
CA GLY A 206 8.33 20.35 -11.58
C GLY A 206 7.73 21.66 -11.04
N LYS A 207 8.43 22.25 -10.06
CA LYS A 207 8.02 23.48 -9.34
C LYS A 207 7.43 24.62 -10.18
N LYS A 208 7.71 24.67 -11.48
CA LYS A 208 7.22 25.70 -12.39
C LYS A 208 5.73 25.60 -12.75
N ASN A 209 5.08 24.46 -12.52
CA ASN A 209 3.67 24.25 -12.90
C ASN A 209 2.69 24.31 -11.72
N PHE A 210 3.19 24.46 -10.51
CA PHE A 210 2.37 24.76 -9.34
C PHE A 210 2.61 26.22 -8.94
N THR A 211 1.56 27.00 -8.97
CA THR A 211 1.47 28.16 -8.10
C THR A 211 1.63 27.63 -6.68
N PHE A 212 2.51 28.24 -5.88
CA PHE A 212 2.78 27.87 -4.48
C PHE A 212 1.54 27.95 -3.57
N ALA A 213 0.41 28.34 -4.13
CA ALA A 213 -0.83 28.54 -3.42
C ALA A 213 -1.66 27.26 -3.34
N THR A 214 -2.10 26.94 -2.14
CA THR A 214 -3.18 25.98 -1.91
C THR A 214 -4.49 26.58 -2.39
N TYR A 215 -5.32 25.77 -3.02
CA TYR A 215 -6.65 26.20 -3.47
C TYR A 215 -7.74 25.20 -3.09
N PHE A 216 -8.93 25.74 -2.90
CA PHE A 216 -10.18 25.00 -2.88
C PHE A 216 -11.14 25.73 -3.85
N ILE A 217 -11.63 25.03 -4.84
CA ILE A 217 -12.47 25.58 -5.91
C ILE A 217 -13.75 24.75 -5.98
N GLY A 218 -14.84 25.33 -5.55
CA GLY A 218 -16.17 24.72 -5.54
C GLY A 218 -17.09 25.26 -6.64
N ALA A 219 -18.38 25.02 -6.52
CA ALA A 219 -19.40 25.55 -7.43
C ALA A 219 -19.69 27.04 -7.22
N LYS A 220 -19.60 27.49 -5.97
CA LYS A 220 -19.98 28.85 -5.56
C LYS A 220 -18.83 29.62 -4.91
N THR A 221 -17.75 28.96 -4.55
CA THR A 221 -16.74 29.56 -3.69
C THR A 221 -15.35 29.16 -4.14
N VAL A 222 -14.38 30.05 -3.96
CA VAL A 222 -12.95 29.80 -4.17
C VAL A 222 -12.17 30.27 -2.96
N ILE A 223 -11.22 29.45 -2.53
CA ILE A 223 -10.13 29.84 -1.63
C ILE A 223 -8.83 29.70 -2.41
N GLN A 224 -7.97 30.71 -2.28
CA GLN A 224 -6.55 30.61 -2.63
C GLN A 224 -5.74 31.07 -1.44
N TYR A 225 -4.74 30.28 -1.03
CA TYR A 225 -3.91 30.56 0.13
C TYR A 225 -2.44 30.22 -0.13
N ASP A 226 -1.57 31.19 0.12
CA ASP A 226 -0.13 31.02 0.06
C ASP A 226 0.38 30.58 1.44
N ASN A 227 0.81 29.31 1.54
CA ASN A 227 1.29 28.74 2.80
C ASN A 227 2.64 29.33 3.25
N GLU A 228 3.45 29.87 2.32
CA GLU A 228 4.76 30.45 2.68
C GLU A 228 4.58 31.86 3.28
N ASN A 229 3.66 32.64 2.73
CA ASN A 229 3.38 34.01 3.18
C ASN A 229 2.20 34.09 4.16
N GLU A 230 1.57 32.96 4.47
CA GLU A 230 0.39 32.84 5.36
C GLU A 230 -0.72 33.84 5.03
N CYS A 231 -0.99 34.05 3.74
CA CYS A 231 -2.04 34.96 3.28
C CYS A 231 -2.78 34.41 2.07
N GLY A 232 -4.01 34.89 1.90
CA GLY A 232 -4.85 34.45 0.80
C GLY A 232 -6.18 35.20 0.74
N PHE A 233 -7.13 34.62 0.01
CA PHE A 233 -8.48 35.15 -0.09
C PHE A 233 -9.54 34.05 -0.18
N LEU A 234 -10.74 34.39 0.22
CA LEU A 234 -12.00 33.67 0.04
C LEU A 234 -12.96 34.55 -0.74
N THR A 235 -13.61 34.06 -1.80
CA THR A 235 -14.61 34.80 -2.55
C THR A 235 -15.73 33.91 -3.09
N GLY A 236 -16.92 34.47 -3.15
CA GLY A 236 -18.09 33.93 -3.87
C GLY A 236 -18.39 34.67 -5.17
N GLU A 237 -17.52 35.59 -5.63
CA GLU A 237 -17.75 36.33 -6.87
C GLU A 237 -17.80 35.38 -8.08
N LYS A 238 -18.94 35.34 -8.74
CA LYS A 238 -19.23 34.36 -9.79
C LYS A 238 -18.21 34.37 -10.93
N ALA A 239 -17.74 35.54 -11.35
CA ALA A 239 -16.78 35.64 -12.45
C ALA A 239 -15.42 35.02 -12.07
N ILE A 240 -14.99 35.23 -10.84
CA ILE A 240 -13.76 34.65 -10.31
C ILE A 240 -13.92 33.13 -10.15
N VAL A 241 -15.01 32.67 -9.53
CA VAL A 241 -15.30 31.24 -9.36
C VAL A 241 -15.32 30.53 -10.72
N ASP A 242 -16.04 31.05 -11.71
CA ASP A 242 -16.12 30.44 -13.04
C ASP A 242 -14.73 30.38 -13.72
N ALA A 243 -13.92 31.43 -13.60
CA ALA A 243 -12.56 31.48 -14.16
C ALA A 243 -11.65 30.42 -13.51
N PHE A 244 -11.66 30.27 -12.18
CA PHE A 244 -10.88 29.28 -11.47
C PHE A 244 -11.33 27.85 -11.79
N ARG A 245 -12.64 27.61 -11.86
CA ARG A 245 -13.19 26.29 -12.26
C ARG A 245 -12.74 25.90 -13.66
N LEU A 246 -12.83 26.81 -14.62
CA LEU A 246 -12.39 26.57 -16.00
C LEU A 246 -10.89 26.25 -16.06
N ALA A 247 -10.08 26.97 -15.29
CA ALA A 247 -8.64 26.72 -15.19
C ALA A 247 -8.34 25.32 -14.57
N ALA A 248 -9.03 24.96 -13.47
CA ALA A 248 -8.90 23.66 -12.84
C ALA A 248 -9.27 22.51 -13.80
N MET A 249 -10.40 22.62 -14.51
CA MET A 249 -10.84 21.64 -15.51
C MET A 249 -9.83 21.46 -16.65
N LYS A 250 -9.23 22.55 -17.14
CA LYS A 250 -8.20 22.49 -18.19
C LYS A 250 -6.90 21.84 -17.69
N ASN A 251 -6.52 22.12 -16.44
CA ASN A 251 -5.32 21.57 -15.86
C ASN A 251 -5.47 20.09 -15.50
N GLU A 252 -6.66 19.64 -15.14
CA GLU A 252 -6.93 18.23 -14.83
C GLU A 252 -6.62 17.30 -16.02
N LYS A 253 -6.96 17.72 -17.25
CA LYS A 253 -6.67 16.93 -18.46
C LYS A 253 -5.18 16.64 -18.70
N LYS A 254 -4.29 17.32 -18.00
CA LYS A 254 -2.82 17.17 -18.10
C LYS A 254 -2.25 16.31 -16.98
N LYS A 255 -3.08 15.84 -16.06
CA LYS A 255 -2.65 15.07 -14.88
C LYS A 255 -2.90 13.59 -15.08
N THR A 256 -2.13 12.77 -14.41
CA THR A 256 -2.36 11.32 -14.36
C THR A 256 -3.29 11.01 -13.21
N VAL A 257 -4.34 10.24 -13.43
CA VAL A 257 -5.20 9.75 -12.35
C VAL A 257 -4.40 8.77 -11.50
N LEU A 258 -4.28 9.06 -10.23
CA LEU A 258 -3.59 8.22 -9.26
C LEU A 258 -4.54 7.17 -8.66
N THR A 259 -5.76 7.60 -8.31
CA THR A 259 -6.76 6.72 -7.72
C THR A 259 -7.89 6.43 -8.68
N GLY A 260 -8.39 5.22 -8.65
CA GLY A 260 -9.60 4.83 -9.36
C GLY A 260 -10.50 3.99 -8.47
N PHE A 261 -11.72 3.83 -8.92
CA PHE A 261 -12.75 3.03 -8.28
C PHE A 261 -13.28 2.04 -9.30
N CYS A 262 -13.35 0.77 -8.91
CA CYS A 262 -13.93 -0.27 -9.77
C CYS A 262 -15.42 -0.38 -9.49
N GLU A 263 -16.24 0.25 -10.32
CA GLU A 263 -17.69 0.09 -10.29
C GLU A 263 -18.13 -1.16 -11.05
N SER A 264 -17.28 -1.63 -11.97
CA SER A 264 -17.58 -2.79 -12.81
C SER A 264 -16.37 -3.70 -13.02
N VAL A 265 -16.63 -4.93 -13.43
CA VAL A 265 -15.58 -5.88 -13.84
C VAL A 265 -14.83 -5.40 -15.09
N LEU A 266 -15.45 -4.59 -15.92
CA LEU A 266 -14.81 -4.03 -17.12
C LEU A 266 -13.76 -2.99 -16.71
N ASP A 267 -14.03 -2.16 -15.70
CA ASP A 267 -13.08 -1.21 -15.15
C ASP A 267 -11.85 -1.94 -14.60
N LEU A 268 -12.07 -3.02 -13.84
CA LEU A 268 -10.99 -3.86 -13.35
C LEU A 268 -10.14 -4.43 -14.50
N LYS A 269 -10.76 -4.84 -15.61
CA LYS A 269 -10.03 -5.31 -16.79
C LYS A 269 -9.16 -4.24 -17.40
N GLU A 270 -9.68 -3.02 -17.58
CA GLU A 270 -8.92 -1.89 -18.12
C GLU A 270 -7.71 -1.55 -17.26
N ILE A 271 -7.86 -1.64 -15.95
CA ILE A 271 -6.78 -1.42 -14.97
C ILE A 271 -5.74 -2.53 -15.01
N LEU A 272 -6.19 -3.79 -14.99
CA LEU A 272 -5.29 -4.95 -14.94
C LEU A 272 -4.60 -5.23 -16.28
N THR A 273 -5.18 -4.80 -17.41
CA THR A 273 -4.62 -5.08 -18.74
C THR A 273 -3.20 -4.51 -18.93
N PRO A 274 -2.87 -3.28 -18.55
CA PRO A 274 -1.50 -2.76 -18.60
C PRO A 274 -0.56 -3.48 -17.63
N LEU A 275 -1.08 -3.98 -16.51
CA LEU A 275 -0.34 -4.62 -15.41
C LEU A 275 -0.05 -6.11 -15.64
N GLN A 276 -0.52 -6.69 -16.74
CA GLN A 276 -0.39 -8.12 -17.04
C GLN A 276 1.05 -8.60 -17.28
N LYS A 277 2.03 -7.71 -17.23
CA LYS A 277 3.44 -8.04 -17.48
C LYS A 277 4.24 -8.09 -16.19
N ASN A 278 4.51 -9.31 -15.72
CA ASN A 278 5.59 -9.56 -14.79
C ASN A 278 5.41 -8.90 -13.42
N MET A 279 4.41 -9.32 -12.65
CA MET A 279 4.41 -9.10 -11.21
C MET A 279 5.74 -9.63 -10.63
N VAL A 280 6.43 -8.81 -9.89
CA VAL A 280 7.72 -9.15 -9.26
C VAL A 280 7.48 -9.65 -7.85
N SER A 281 6.71 -8.87 -7.08
CA SER A 281 6.39 -9.20 -5.70
C SER A 281 5.05 -8.60 -5.27
N PHE A 282 4.57 -9.01 -4.11
CA PHE A 282 3.37 -8.45 -3.50
C PHE A 282 3.43 -8.51 -1.97
N LEU A 283 2.81 -7.53 -1.35
CA LEU A 283 2.54 -7.46 0.08
C LEU A 283 1.03 -7.46 0.29
N ASP A 284 0.45 -8.59 0.73
CA ASP A 284 -0.99 -8.77 0.85
C ASP A 284 -1.39 -8.99 2.32
N PHE A 285 -2.21 -8.10 2.86
CA PHE A 285 -2.75 -8.24 4.21
C PHE A 285 -3.98 -9.16 4.28
N ARG A 286 -4.23 -9.90 3.21
CA ARG A 286 -5.26 -10.89 3.03
C ARG A 286 -4.62 -12.26 2.74
N PHE A 287 -5.40 -13.22 2.28
CA PHE A 287 -4.87 -14.45 1.69
C PHE A 287 -4.88 -14.34 0.15
N PRO A 288 -3.77 -14.55 -0.54
CA PRO A 288 -3.70 -14.42 -1.99
C PRO A 288 -4.33 -15.65 -2.68
N ALA A 289 -5.65 -15.81 -2.52
CA ALA A 289 -6.41 -16.94 -3.07
C ALA A 289 -6.22 -17.08 -4.58
N ASN A 290 -6.03 -15.98 -5.28
CA ASN A 290 -5.85 -15.91 -6.73
C ASN A 290 -4.67 -16.75 -7.23
N ILE A 291 -3.57 -16.81 -6.48
CA ILE A 291 -2.35 -17.57 -6.84
C ILE A 291 -2.65 -19.08 -6.89
N PHE A 292 -3.61 -19.56 -6.12
CA PHE A 292 -3.94 -20.98 -6.00
C PHE A 292 -5.27 -21.35 -6.64
N THR A 293 -6.09 -20.38 -7.03
CA THR A 293 -7.41 -20.58 -7.61
C THR A 293 -7.33 -21.35 -8.93
N THR A 294 -8.36 -22.14 -9.22
CA THR A 294 -8.56 -22.84 -10.50
C THR A 294 -9.73 -22.24 -11.25
N LYS A 295 -9.81 -22.50 -12.56
CA LYS A 295 -10.96 -22.07 -13.35
C LYS A 295 -12.28 -22.61 -12.79
N LYS A 296 -12.26 -23.83 -12.24
CA LYS A 296 -13.43 -24.45 -11.59
C LYS A 296 -13.84 -23.63 -10.36
N ILE A 297 -12.92 -23.37 -9.43
CA ILE A 297 -13.22 -22.58 -8.23
C ILE A 297 -13.73 -21.19 -8.62
N LEU A 298 -13.09 -20.54 -9.59
CA LEU A 298 -13.52 -19.24 -10.09
C LEU A 298 -14.95 -19.28 -10.63
N SER A 299 -15.28 -20.29 -11.45
CA SER A 299 -16.64 -20.44 -12.01
C SER A 299 -17.72 -20.72 -10.96
N GLU A 300 -17.37 -21.40 -9.87
CA GLU A 300 -18.27 -21.63 -8.73
C GLU A 300 -18.42 -20.39 -7.84
N THR A 301 -17.43 -19.47 -7.89
CA THR A 301 -17.42 -18.28 -7.05
C THR A 301 -18.09 -17.08 -7.73
N VAL A 302 -18.01 -16.94 -9.06
CA VAL A 302 -18.67 -15.84 -9.78
C VAL A 302 -20.18 -16.05 -9.76
N LYS A 303 -20.92 -15.03 -9.28
CA LYS A 303 -22.37 -15.06 -9.16
C LYS A 303 -23.08 -15.22 -10.51
N ASP A 304 -24.23 -15.91 -10.52
CA ASP A 304 -24.98 -16.16 -11.75
C ASP A 304 -25.60 -14.92 -12.37
N ASN A 305 -25.85 -13.88 -11.57
CA ASN A 305 -26.42 -12.62 -12.01
C ASN A 305 -25.41 -11.63 -12.59
N VAL A 306 -24.11 -12.01 -12.66
CA VAL A 306 -23.09 -11.15 -13.25
C VAL A 306 -23.31 -11.05 -14.77
N PRO A 307 -23.46 -9.84 -15.32
CA PRO A 307 -23.58 -9.66 -16.76
C PRO A 307 -22.38 -10.26 -17.51
N TYR A 308 -22.65 -10.98 -18.60
CA TYR A 308 -21.62 -11.65 -19.42
C TYR A 308 -20.71 -12.58 -18.60
N ARG A 309 -21.27 -13.30 -17.64
CA ARG A 309 -20.59 -14.16 -16.65
C ARG A 309 -19.48 -15.03 -17.26
N ASP A 310 -19.74 -15.76 -18.33
CA ASP A 310 -18.74 -16.65 -18.94
C ASP A 310 -17.55 -15.88 -19.50
N PHE A 311 -17.77 -14.72 -20.12
CA PHE A 311 -16.73 -13.85 -20.59
C PHE A 311 -15.89 -13.31 -19.41
N VAL A 312 -16.55 -12.90 -18.34
CA VAL A 312 -15.92 -12.44 -17.10
C VAL A 312 -15.02 -13.55 -16.53
N ILE A 313 -15.51 -14.78 -16.42
CA ILE A 313 -14.74 -15.93 -15.93
C ILE A 313 -13.50 -16.18 -16.81
N GLU A 314 -13.65 -16.15 -18.14
CA GLU A 314 -12.52 -16.35 -19.05
C GLU A 314 -11.45 -15.26 -18.91
N GLU A 315 -11.83 -13.99 -18.83
CA GLU A 315 -10.90 -12.87 -18.69
C GLU A 315 -10.15 -12.92 -17.34
N PHE A 316 -10.88 -13.17 -16.25
CA PHE A 316 -10.24 -13.35 -14.94
C PHE A 316 -9.32 -14.57 -14.93
N TRP A 317 -9.74 -15.69 -15.50
CA TRP A 317 -8.90 -16.87 -15.58
C TRP A 317 -7.63 -16.62 -16.40
N ASN A 318 -7.73 -15.88 -17.49
CA ASN A 318 -6.56 -15.50 -18.29
C ASN A 318 -5.59 -14.61 -17.51
N HIS A 319 -6.11 -13.69 -16.70
CA HIS A 319 -5.30 -12.88 -15.78
C HIS A 319 -4.62 -13.77 -14.73
N LEU A 320 -5.38 -14.60 -14.02
CA LEU A 320 -4.86 -15.49 -12.98
C LEU A 320 -3.76 -16.43 -13.49
N LYS A 321 -3.92 -17.00 -14.69
CA LYS A 321 -2.87 -17.82 -15.32
C LYS A 321 -1.55 -17.05 -15.48
N LYS A 322 -1.62 -15.78 -15.83
CA LYS A 322 -0.41 -14.94 -15.97
C LYS A 322 0.23 -14.66 -14.62
N VAL A 323 -0.55 -14.31 -13.59
CA VAL A 323 -0.07 -14.16 -12.22
C VAL A 323 0.59 -15.43 -11.73
N GLN A 324 -0.06 -16.58 -11.89
CA GLN A 324 0.47 -17.89 -11.48
C GLN A 324 1.77 -18.27 -12.24
N SER A 325 1.90 -17.88 -13.49
CA SER A 325 3.09 -18.15 -14.29
C SER A 325 4.27 -17.24 -13.97
N SER A 326 4.03 -16.07 -13.36
CA SER A 326 5.09 -15.13 -12.99
C SER A 326 5.88 -15.55 -11.75
N THR A 327 5.36 -16.50 -10.95
CA THR A 327 5.95 -16.98 -9.69
C THR A 327 6.46 -15.84 -8.80
N PRO A 328 5.61 -14.85 -8.45
CA PRO A 328 6.03 -13.70 -7.70
C PRO A 328 6.49 -14.11 -6.28
N HIS A 329 7.44 -13.37 -5.75
CA HIS A 329 7.70 -13.39 -4.31
C HIS A 329 6.56 -12.68 -3.60
N GLY A 330 6.24 -13.06 -2.36
CA GLY A 330 5.18 -12.35 -1.67
C GLY A 330 5.11 -12.63 -0.18
N LEU A 331 4.62 -11.62 0.51
CA LEU A 331 4.27 -11.69 1.91
C LEU A 331 2.76 -11.53 2.05
N PHE A 332 2.14 -12.33 2.90
CA PHE A 332 0.75 -12.14 3.27
C PHE A 332 0.51 -12.36 4.76
N SER A 333 -0.53 -11.73 5.30
CA SER A 333 -0.71 -11.69 6.73
C SER A 333 -1.30 -12.98 7.29
N GLN A 334 -0.84 -13.39 8.47
CA GLN A 334 -1.44 -14.47 9.24
C GLN A 334 -2.92 -14.20 9.54
N LEU A 335 -3.25 -12.95 9.87
CA LEU A 335 -4.62 -12.54 10.14
C LEU A 335 -5.52 -12.66 8.89
N GLY A 336 -5.00 -12.28 7.71
CA GLY A 336 -5.70 -12.44 6.44
C GLY A 336 -5.99 -13.90 6.11
N LEU A 337 -5.04 -14.79 6.38
CA LEU A 337 -5.20 -16.23 6.22
C LEU A 337 -6.32 -16.80 7.14
N GLN A 338 -6.33 -16.39 8.41
CA GLN A 338 -7.34 -16.79 9.38
C GLN A 338 -8.74 -16.25 9.02
N ARG A 339 -8.84 -15.01 8.57
CA ARG A 339 -10.10 -14.43 8.09
C ARG A 339 -10.63 -15.19 6.88
N PHE A 340 -9.77 -15.47 5.89
CA PHE A 340 -10.16 -16.24 4.73
C PHE A 340 -10.63 -17.66 5.10
N ALA A 341 -9.99 -18.32 6.05
CA ALA A 341 -10.45 -19.63 6.57
C ALA A 341 -11.86 -19.56 7.15
N ARG A 342 -12.20 -18.47 7.85
CA ARG A 342 -13.51 -18.26 8.46
C ARG A 342 -14.57 -17.86 7.44
N ASP A 343 -14.28 -16.85 6.61
CA ASP A 343 -15.28 -16.12 5.82
C ASP A 343 -15.31 -16.55 4.35
N GLY A 344 -14.23 -17.10 3.83
CA GLY A 344 -14.10 -17.49 2.40
C GLY A 344 -14.08 -16.30 1.44
N ILE A 345 -13.93 -15.07 1.94
CA ILE A 345 -13.97 -13.87 1.10
C ILE A 345 -12.64 -13.72 0.38
N ALA A 346 -12.68 -13.89 -0.94
CA ALA A 346 -11.58 -13.52 -1.81
C ALA A 346 -11.65 -12.00 -2.02
N SER A 347 -10.77 -11.28 -1.34
CA SER A 347 -10.81 -9.82 -1.25
C SER A 347 -10.37 -9.06 -2.51
N ASP A 348 -9.99 -9.78 -3.57
CA ASP A 348 -9.51 -9.18 -4.83
C ASP A 348 -10.62 -8.77 -5.79
N ALA A 349 -11.87 -9.11 -5.47
CA ALA A 349 -13.01 -8.73 -6.27
C ALA A 349 -14.22 -8.42 -5.38
N SER A 350 -15.12 -7.58 -5.92
CA SER A 350 -16.31 -7.15 -5.22
C SER A 350 -17.21 -8.33 -4.84
N PRO A 351 -17.71 -8.41 -3.58
CA PRO A 351 -18.76 -9.34 -3.19
C PRO A 351 -20.07 -9.18 -3.99
N GLU A 352 -20.24 -8.09 -4.72
CA GLU A 352 -21.35 -7.98 -5.68
C GLU A 352 -21.23 -8.99 -6.80
N PHE A 353 -20.00 -9.34 -7.19
CA PHE A 353 -19.72 -10.27 -8.29
C PHE A 353 -19.36 -11.67 -7.82
N LEU A 354 -18.87 -11.82 -6.59
CA LEU A 354 -18.39 -13.08 -6.07
C LEU A 354 -19.18 -13.56 -4.85
N HIS A 355 -19.43 -14.86 -4.80
CA HIS A 355 -19.79 -15.56 -3.58
C HIS A 355 -18.54 -15.78 -2.72
N PRO A 356 -18.68 -15.92 -1.40
CA PRO A 356 -17.62 -16.51 -0.58
C PRO A 356 -17.20 -17.88 -1.14
N ILE A 357 -15.91 -18.13 -1.16
CA ILE A 357 -15.37 -19.43 -1.58
C ILE A 357 -15.86 -20.51 -0.59
N SER A 358 -16.43 -21.58 -1.11
CA SER A 358 -16.98 -22.66 -0.28
C SER A 358 -15.92 -23.27 0.63
N THR A 359 -16.35 -23.87 1.73
CA THR A 359 -15.43 -24.45 2.72
C THR A 359 -14.57 -25.57 2.10
N GLU A 360 -15.15 -26.36 1.19
CA GLU A 360 -14.43 -27.40 0.46
C GLU A 360 -13.34 -26.80 -0.44
N ASN A 361 -13.67 -25.73 -1.14
CA ASN A 361 -12.70 -25.05 -2.00
C ASN A 361 -11.61 -24.34 -1.21
N ARG A 362 -11.92 -23.79 -0.03
CA ARG A 362 -10.89 -23.24 0.90
C ARG A 362 -9.87 -24.31 1.29
N ILE A 363 -10.34 -25.51 1.63
CA ILE A 363 -9.45 -26.64 1.93
C ILE A 363 -8.55 -26.97 0.73
N VAL A 364 -9.10 -26.98 -0.50
CA VAL A 364 -8.30 -27.21 -1.72
C VAL A 364 -7.21 -26.15 -1.87
N LEU A 365 -7.54 -24.88 -1.66
CA LEU A 365 -6.58 -23.78 -1.75
C LEU A 365 -5.48 -23.88 -0.68
N PHE A 366 -5.83 -24.18 0.55
CA PHE A 366 -4.86 -24.39 1.62
C PHE A 366 -3.93 -25.59 1.38
N LYS A 367 -4.46 -26.70 0.85
CA LYS A 367 -3.65 -27.87 0.47
C LYS A 367 -2.64 -27.50 -0.62
N LYS A 368 -3.04 -26.75 -1.64
CA LYS A 368 -2.12 -26.26 -2.69
C LYS A 368 -1.05 -25.32 -2.11
N TYR A 369 -1.42 -24.42 -1.22
CA TYR A 369 -0.46 -23.57 -0.55
C TYR A 369 0.53 -24.39 0.29
N LYS A 370 0.04 -25.37 1.06
CA LYS A 370 0.89 -26.30 1.83
C LYS A 370 1.88 -27.05 0.93
N GLU A 371 1.42 -27.56 -0.21
CA GLU A 371 2.30 -28.21 -1.17
C GLU A 371 3.41 -27.26 -1.68
N SER A 372 3.08 -26.00 -1.94
CA SER A 372 4.06 -24.97 -2.34
C SER A 372 5.11 -24.75 -1.24
N VAL A 373 4.71 -24.70 0.02
CA VAL A 373 5.60 -24.56 1.18
C VAL A 373 6.54 -25.78 1.30
N VAL A 374 5.99 -27.00 1.17
CA VAL A 374 6.75 -28.26 1.33
C VAL A 374 7.76 -28.45 0.19
N LYS A 375 7.40 -28.13 -1.05
CA LYS A 375 8.25 -28.33 -2.24
C LYS A 375 9.41 -27.34 -2.38
N ASN A 376 9.71 -26.54 -1.36
CA ASN A 376 10.74 -25.48 -1.38
C ASN A 376 10.52 -24.34 -2.39
N ASN A 377 9.40 -24.28 -3.09
CA ASN A 377 8.98 -23.13 -3.86
C ASN A 377 8.38 -22.04 -2.93
N TYR A 378 9.00 -21.87 -1.74
CA TYR A 378 8.50 -20.98 -0.70
C TYR A 378 8.87 -19.53 -1.02
N CYS A 379 8.39 -19.06 -2.16
CA CYS A 379 8.43 -17.64 -2.51
C CYS A 379 7.36 -16.84 -1.75
N LEU A 380 6.34 -17.53 -1.18
CA LEU A 380 5.21 -16.94 -0.49
C LEU A 380 5.33 -17.19 1.01
N LYS A 381 5.54 -16.14 1.81
CA LYS A 381 5.75 -16.24 3.25
C LYS A 381 4.61 -15.59 4.02
N ILE A 382 4.28 -16.17 5.17
CA ILE A 382 3.28 -15.64 6.09
C ILE A 382 3.96 -14.64 7.02
N MET A 383 3.51 -13.38 6.99
CA MET A 383 3.93 -12.37 7.98
C MET A 383 3.38 -12.72 9.34
N ASN A 384 4.24 -12.63 10.36
CA ASN A 384 3.81 -12.66 11.74
C ASN A 384 2.87 -11.47 12.02
N SER A 385 1.80 -11.70 12.79
CA SER A 385 0.82 -10.66 13.15
C SER A 385 1.42 -9.44 13.86
N ASP A 386 2.60 -9.60 14.46
CA ASP A 386 3.31 -8.51 15.16
C ASP A 386 4.29 -7.74 14.26
N ALA A 387 4.61 -8.25 13.07
CA ALA A 387 5.56 -7.60 12.17
C ALA A 387 5.01 -6.28 11.61
N VAL A 388 3.75 -6.30 11.14
CA VAL A 388 3.02 -5.13 10.67
C VAL A 388 1.56 -5.29 11.07
N ARG A 389 1.04 -4.33 11.81
CA ARG A 389 -0.34 -4.35 12.33
C ARG A 389 -1.30 -3.59 11.42
N VAL A 390 -1.63 -4.15 10.29
CA VAL A 390 -2.61 -3.56 9.37
C VAL A 390 -4.00 -4.11 9.67
N THR A 391 -4.94 -3.21 9.91
CA THR A 391 -6.35 -3.55 10.16
C THR A 391 -7.17 -3.61 8.87
N GLU A 392 -6.69 -2.99 7.83
CA GLU A 392 -7.36 -2.83 6.55
C GLU A 392 -7.13 -4.04 5.63
N HIS A 393 -8.10 -4.28 4.76
CA HIS A 393 -7.98 -5.29 3.71
C HIS A 393 -7.33 -4.65 2.48
N PHE A 394 -6.01 -4.61 2.42
CA PHE A 394 -5.34 -4.12 1.23
C PHE A 394 -4.16 -5.00 0.80
N ALA A 395 -3.77 -4.85 -0.44
CA ALA A 395 -2.61 -5.45 -1.04
C ALA A 395 -1.83 -4.42 -1.83
N ILE A 396 -0.52 -4.59 -1.88
CA ILE A 396 0.39 -3.86 -2.75
C ILE A 396 0.98 -4.88 -3.71
N GLU A 397 0.78 -4.65 -5.00
CA GLU A 397 1.37 -5.46 -6.06
C GLU A 397 2.46 -4.65 -6.76
N ILE A 398 3.63 -5.24 -6.94
CA ILE A 398 4.80 -4.61 -7.52
C ILE A 398 5.10 -5.28 -8.85
N TYR A 399 5.17 -4.48 -9.90
CA TYR A 399 5.41 -4.92 -11.27
C TYR A 399 6.78 -4.46 -11.77
N LYS A 400 7.29 -5.09 -12.82
CA LYS A 400 8.47 -4.58 -13.53
C LYS A 400 8.25 -3.14 -13.97
N ASP A 401 9.35 -2.43 -14.14
CA ASP A 401 9.40 -1.05 -14.61
C ASP A 401 8.85 0.00 -13.60
N GLY A 402 8.77 -0.36 -12.32
CA GLY A 402 8.40 0.58 -11.26
C GLY A 402 6.90 0.89 -11.18
N PHE A 403 6.06 0.05 -11.75
CA PHE A 403 4.62 0.11 -11.50
C PHE A 403 4.28 -0.54 -10.17
N SER A 404 3.41 0.11 -9.43
CA SER A 404 2.82 -0.46 -8.23
C SER A 404 1.33 -0.19 -8.20
N VAL A 405 0.58 -1.16 -7.68
CA VAL A 405 -0.87 -1.05 -7.47
C VAL A 405 -1.17 -1.34 -6.02
N LEU A 406 -1.87 -0.44 -5.39
CA LEU A 406 -2.39 -0.63 -4.06
C LEU A 406 -3.90 -0.84 -4.18
N PHE A 407 -4.36 -2.02 -3.77
CA PHE A 407 -5.79 -2.34 -3.68
C PHE A 407 -6.25 -2.18 -2.25
N CYS A 408 -7.40 -1.56 -2.06
CA CYS A 408 -8.06 -1.48 -0.77
C CYS A 408 -9.52 -1.89 -0.92
N SER A 409 -9.96 -2.85 -0.11
CA SER A 409 -11.36 -3.25 -0.03
C SER A 409 -11.89 -3.03 1.37
N GLU A 410 -13.00 -2.33 1.53
CA GLU A 410 -13.75 -2.33 2.78
C GLU A 410 -14.71 -3.51 2.82
N VAL A 411 -14.61 -4.31 3.89
CA VAL A 411 -15.66 -5.25 4.26
C VAL A 411 -16.50 -4.56 5.33
N ASN A 412 -17.54 -3.89 4.91
CA ASN A 412 -18.51 -3.37 5.87
C ASN A 412 -19.43 -4.52 6.31
N SER A 413 -19.40 -4.85 7.60
CA SER A 413 -20.07 -6.03 8.17
C SER A 413 -21.59 -5.98 8.15
N LYS A 414 -22.23 -4.97 7.60
CA LYS A 414 -23.70 -4.82 7.68
C LYS A 414 -24.43 -4.44 6.40
N GLU A 415 -23.83 -3.75 5.46
CA GLU A 415 -24.54 -3.35 4.24
C GLU A 415 -23.58 -3.15 3.08
N ASN A 416 -23.87 -3.76 1.96
CA ASN A 416 -23.42 -3.50 0.61
C ASN A 416 -21.96 -3.03 0.43
N PHE A 417 -21.18 -3.92 -0.12
CA PHE A 417 -19.85 -3.69 -0.57
C PHE A 417 -19.76 -2.44 -1.46
N ILE A 418 -19.09 -1.44 -1.00
CA ILE A 418 -18.61 -0.37 -1.86
C ILE A 418 -17.39 -0.94 -2.58
N GLY A 419 -17.40 -0.94 -3.91
CA GLY A 419 -16.35 -1.51 -4.75
C GLY A 419 -14.93 -1.19 -4.31
N GLY A 420 -13.97 -2.06 -4.62
CA GLY A 420 -12.58 -1.86 -4.27
C GLY A 420 -12.01 -0.58 -4.89
N CYS A 421 -11.31 0.22 -4.12
CA CYS A 421 -10.51 1.29 -4.67
C CYS A 421 -9.09 0.80 -4.96
N TYR A 422 -8.47 1.39 -5.93
CA TYR A 422 -7.08 1.12 -6.27
C TYR A 422 -6.32 2.41 -6.50
N ILE A 423 -5.03 2.35 -6.25
CA ILE A 423 -4.09 3.42 -6.55
C ILE A 423 -3.03 2.83 -7.48
N ILE A 424 -2.89 3.43 -8.65
CA ILE A 424 -1.86 3.05 -9.61
C ILE A 424 -0.84 4.17 -9.70
N TYR A 425 0.42 3.83 -9.53
CA TYR A 425 1.50 4.80 -9.69
C TYR A 425 2.71 4.14 -10.36
N HIS A 426 3.45 4.99 -11.06
CA HIS A 426 4.71 4.63 -11.69
C HIS A 426 5.82 5.40 -11.00
N ASP A 427 6.51 4.74 -10.07
CA ASP A 427 7.61 5.30 -9.30
C ASP A 427 8.58 4.17 -8.91
N ALA A 428 9.74 4.16 -9.55
CA ALA A 428 10.74 3.11 -9.36
C ALA A 428 11.34 3.12 -7.93
N GLU A 429 11.45 4.30 -7.31
CA GLU A 429 11.99 4.42 -5.95
C GLU A 429 10.99 3.90 -4.91
N LEU A 430 9.70 4.24 -5.05
CA LEU A 430 8.65 3.69 -4.18
C LEU A 430 8.50 2.18 -4.37
N SER A 431 8.50 1.69 -5.61
CA SER A 431 8.44 0.26 -5.89
C SER A 431 9.62 -0.48 -5.28
N LYS A 432 10.81 0.10 -5.36
CA LYS A 432 12.01 -0.44 -4.72
C LYS A 432 11.86 -0.43 -3.19
N LEU A 433 11.35 0.64 -2.61
CA LEU A 433 11.13 0.75 -1.16
C LEU A 433 10.19 -0.35 -0.64
N PHE A 434 9.13 -0.69 -1.36
CA PHE A 434 8.25 -1.81 -1.00
C PHE A 434 8.97 -3.16 -1.07
N THR A 435 9.79 -3.39 -2.11
CA THR A 435 10.59 -4.61 -2.21
C THR A 435 11.62 -4.72 -1.08
N ASP A 436 12.30 -3.62 -0.77
CA ASP A 436 13.25 -3.54 0.35
C ASP A 436 12.54 -3.79 1.70
N PHE A 437 11.27 -3.35 1.83
CA PHE A 437 10.47 -3.60 3.02
C PHE A 437 10.07 -5.08 3.17
N GLU A 438 9.69 -5.73 2.08
CA GLU A 438 9.45 -7.19 2.10
C GLU A 438 10.70 -7.95 2.58
N GLU A 439 11.86 -7.61 2.01
CA GLU A 439 13.13 -8.20 2.42
C GLU A 439 13.44 -7.93 3.89
N TYR A 440 13.23 -6.70 4.35
CA TYR A 440 13.38 -6.32 5.76
C TYR A 440 12.48 -7.18 6.69
N ILE A 441 11.21 -7.34 6.36
CA ILE A 441 10.29 -8.19 7.14
C ILE A 441 10.80 -9.63 7.21
N VAL A 442 11.21 -10.20 6.08
CA VAL A 442 11.74 -11.57 6.02
C VAL A 442 13.01 -11.72 6.87
N LEU A 443 13.93 -10.76 6.78
CA LEU A 443 15.22 -10.83 7.43
C LEU A 443 15.17 -10.44 8.92
N SER A 444 14.15 -9.72 9.37
CA SER A 444 13.94 -9.35 10.77
C SER A 444 13.09 -10.32 11.59
N ASP A 445 12.96 -11.59 11.14
CA ASP A 445 12.09 -12.60 11.74
C ASP A 445 10.59 -12.22 11.76
N GLY A 446 10.20 -11.29 10.87
CA GLY A 446 8.81 -10.86 10.70
C GLY A 446 7.92 -11.87 9.97
N THR A 447 8.43 -13.06 9.64
CA THR A 447 7.68 -14.14 8.99
C THR A 447 7.72 -15.43 9.79
N LEU A 448 6.64 -16.23 9.64
CA LEU A 448 6.60 -17.55 10.24
C LEU A 448 7.66 -18.47 9.62
N SER A 449 8.31 -19.28 10.46
CA SER A 449 9.17 -20.35 9.94
C SER A 449 8.34 -21.37 9.16
N LYS A 450 8.99 -22.10 8.24
CA LYS A 450 8.33 -23.14 7.44
C LYS A 450 7.51 -24.11 8.29
N LYS A 451 8.06 -24.59 9.41
CA LYS A 451 7.37 -25.51 10.32
C LYS A 451 6.11 -24.90 10.94
N TYR A 452 6.17 -23.63 11.38
CA TYR A 452 5.00 -22.96 11.95
C TYR A 452 3.96 -22.64 10.88
N ALA A 453 4.37 -22.29 9.67
CA ALA A 453 3.48 -22.10 8.53
C ALA A 453 2.70 -23.39 8.20
N GLU A 454 3.38 -24.54 8.15
CA GLU A 454 2.75 -25.85 7.92
C GLU A 454 1.73 -26.18 9.02
N LEU A 455 2.08 -26.00 10.29
CA LEU A 455 1.18 -26.25 11.44
C LEU A 455 -0.06 -25.34 11.40
N LEU A 456 0.12 -24.04 11.10
CA LEU A 456 -0.98 -23.10 10.97
C LEU A 456 -1.94 -23.53 9.85
N ILE A 457 -1.40 -23.93 8.69
CA ILE A 457 -2.24 -24.36 7.56
C ILE A 457 -3.01 -25.63 7.93
N ASP A 458 -2.40 -26.58 8.62
CA ASP A 458 -3.07 -27.81 9.07
C ASP A 458 -4.20 -27.52 10.06
N ASP A 459 -3.98 -26.59 10.99
CA ASP A 459 -5.02 -26.14 11.91
C ASP A 459 -6.20 -25.50 11.17
N LEU A 460 -5.94 -24.62 10.18
CA LEU A 460 -6.98 -23.99 9.37
C LEU A 460 -7.74 -24.98 8.50
N ILE A 461 -7.07 -25.97 7.94
CA ILE A 461 -7.74 -27.08 7.23
C ILE A 461 -8.66 -27.83 8.19
N GLY A 462 -8.17 -28.20 9.39
CA GLY A 462 -8.97 -28.86 10.41
C GLY A 462 -10.19 -28.05 10.86
N GLN A 463 -10.05 -26.74 11.00
CA GLN A 463 -11.18 -25.84 11.29
C GLN A 463 -12.23 -25.89 10.16
N CYS A 464 -11.80 -25.82 8.90
CA CYS A 464 -12.70 -25.92 7.76
C CYS A 464 -13.40 -27.30 7.69
N GLU A 465 -12.66 -28.39 7.93
CA GLU A 465 -13.23 -29.74 7.95
C GLU A 465 -14.26 -29.92 9.08
N SER A 466 -14.03 -29.29 10.23
CA SER A 466 -14.99 -29.33 11.33
C SER A 466 -16.30 -28.62 11.02
N VAL A 467 -16.26 -27.55 10.23
CA VAL A 467 -17.47 -26.83 9.77
C VAL A 467 -18.30 -27.72 8.84
N ILE A 468 -17.65 -28.47 7.94
CA ILE A 468 -18.35 -29.39 7.02
C ILE A 468 -19.01 -30.54 7.80
N ASN A 469 -18.34 -31.06 8.82
CA ASN A 469 -18.84 -32.22 9.57
C ASN A 469 -19.96 -31.86 10.57
N ASN A 470 -20.10 -30.59 10.94
CA ASN A 470 -21.09 -30.11 11.93
C ASN A 470 -22.28 -29.38 11.28
N GLY A 471 -22.24 -29.11 9.98
CA GLY A 471 -23.33 -28.49 9.20
C GLY A 471 -24.07 -29.48 8.35
#